data_0de582857fae6944a853d53662413a9b
#
_entry.id   0de582857fae6944a853d53662413a9b
#
_cell.length_a   1.000
_cell.length_b   1.000
_cell.length_c   1.000
_cell.angle_alpha   90.00
_cell.angle_beta   90.00
_cell.angle_gamma   90.00
#
_symmetry.space_group_name_H-M   'P 1'
#
loop_
_entity.id
_entity.type
_entity.pdbx_description
1 polymer ?
#
loop_
_entity_poly.entity_id
_entity_poly.type
_entity_poly.pdbx_seq_one_letter_code
_entity_poly.pdbx_strand_id
1 'polypeptide(L)'
;MTFKNRDFLKLLDFTPEEIEYLIDFAADLKAKKKAGIPHKLCDGKNVALIFEKTSTRTRCSFEVAARDLGMGTTYLDPSGSQIGKKESIADTARVLSGIYDGIEYRGFGQAIVEELAQYACVPVWNGLTNEFHPTQILADFLTIKERFGHLKGINLVYMGDARYNMGNSLAVGCAKTGMNFTACAPQKYFPDRSLVNVCKEIAAGTGAELRFCESPDEAVKNADVIYTDVWVSMGEPAEVWEERINDLAPYQVNSALMAKASPNAVFMHCLPSYHDMKTTIGKEMGEKFGRNSMEVTDEVFESAQSVVFAEAENRMHTIKAVM
;
A
#
# COMPACT_ATOMS: atom_id res chain seq x y z
N MET A 1 8.09 13.67 -19.30
CA MET A 1 6.80 13.09 -18.90
C MET A 1 5.87 14.17 -18.40
N THR A 2 4.58 14.11 -18.70
CA THR A 2 3.59 15.01 -18.12
C THR A 2 2.50 14.19 -17.46
N PHE A 3 2.22 14.50 -16.17
CA PHE A 3 1.15 13.88 -15.38
C PHE A 3 0.01 14.87 -15.10
N LYS A 4 0.02 16.02 -15.75
CA LYS A 4 -0.97 17.08 -15.53
C LYS A 4 -2.38 16.54 -15.73
N ASN A 5 -3.22 16.71 -14.74
CA ASN A 5 -4.62 16.26 -14.69
C ASN A 5 -4.81 14.74 -14.88
N ARG A 6 -3.82 13.95 -14.49
CA ARG A 6 -3.90 12.49 -14.55
C ARG A 6 -4.29 11.92 -13.20
N ASP A 7 -5.24 11.00 -13.23
CA ASP A 7 -5.66 10.25 -12.05
C ASP A 7 -4.59 9.25 -11.63
N PHE A 8 -4.59 8.90 -10.33
CA PHE A 8 -3.73 7.88 -9.76
C PHE A 8 -4.57 6.81 -9.02
N LEU A 9 -5.16 5.89 -9.78
CA LEU A 9 -6.16 4.94 -9.27
C LEU A 9 -5.56 3.56 -8.97
N LYS A 10 -4.66 3.08 -9.82
CA LYS A 10 -3.94 1.80 -9.69
C LYS A 10 -2.67 1.82 -10.54
N LEU A 11 -1.65 1.05 -10.16
CA LEU A 11 -0.38 1.00 -10.92
C LEU A 11 -0.51 0.35 -12.30
N LEU A 12 -1.60 -0.37 -12.57
CA LEU A 12 -1.90 -0.88 -13.91
C LEU A 12 -2.00 0.23 -14.97
N ASP A 13 -2.42 1.43 -14.56
CA ASP A 13 -2.65 2.58 -15.43
C ASP A 13 -1.35 3.32 -15.83
N PHE A 14 -0.21 2.88 -15.29
CA PHE A 14 1.11 3.53 -15.46
C PHE A 14 2.09 2.61 -16.15
N THR A 15 3.01 3.21 -16.92
CA THR A 15 4.15 2.46 -17.50
C THR A 15 5.24 2.22 -16.44
N PRO A 16 6.14 1.26 -16.66
CA PRO A 16 7.30 1.06 -15.79
C PRO A 16 8.11 2.34 -15.56
N GLU A 17 8.37 3.11 -16.62
CA GLU A 17 9.16 4.34 -16.59
C GLU A 17 8.44 5.46 -15.81
N GLU A 18 7.10 5.51 -15.87
CA GLU A 18 6.31 6.45 -15.11
C GLU A 18 6.34 6.14 -13.60
N ILE A 19 6.27 4.86 -13.25
CA ILE A 19 6.39 4.43 -11.85
C ILE A 19 7.78 4.76 -11.30
N GLU A 20 8.84 4.45 -12.06
CA GLU A 20 10.20 4.75 -11.67
C GLU A 20 10.42 6.26 -11.49
N TYR A 21 9.90 7.07 -12.42
CA TYR A 21 9.94 8.52 -12.31
C TYR A 21 9.27 9.04 -11.03
N LEU A 22 8.08 8.52 -10.67
CA LEU A 22 7.40 8.93 -9.45
C LEU A 22 8.19 8.59 -8.19
N ILE A 23 8.86 7.42 -8.17
CA ILE A 23 9.73 7.00 -7.06
C ILE A 23 10.94 7.93 -6.94
N ASP A 24 11.61 8.24 -8.06
CA ASP A 24 12.78 9.11 -8.07
C ASP A 24 12.43 10.55 -7.71
N PHE A 25 11.29 11.04 -8.18
CA PHE A 25 10.78 12.35 -7.81
C PHE A 25 10.42 12.42 -6.31
N ALA A 26 9.86 11.35 -5.76
CA ALA A 26 9.61 11.26 -4.31
C ALA A 26 10.90 11.29 -3.50
N ALA A 27 11.97 10.63 -3.98
CA ALA A 27 13.29 10.66 -3.35
C ALA A 27 13.88 12.09 -3.34
N ASP A 28 13.77 12.85 -4.45
CA ASP A 28 14.18 14.25 -4.53
C ASP A 28 13.39 15.13 -3.55
N LEU A 29 12.06 14.98 -3.51
CA LEU A 29 11.20 15.71 -2.57
C LEU A 29 11.52 15.37 -1.09
N LYS A 30 11.86 14.10 -0.82
CA LYS A 30 12.34 13.66 0.51
C LYS A 30 13.66 14.37 0.87
N ALA A 31 14.61 14.38 -0.05
CA ALA A 31 15.91 15.05 0.15
C ALA A 31 15.72 16.55 0.40
N LYS A 32 14.89 17.23 -0.37
CA LYS A 32 14.56 18.66 -0.17
C LYS A 32 13.95 18.91 1.21
N LYS A 33 12.97 18.07 1.64
CA LYS A 33 12.37 18.22 2.98
C LYS A 33 13.41 18.04 4.09
N LYS A 34 14.26 17.02 4.01
CA LYS A 34 15.32 16.78 5.00
C LYS A 34 16.37 17.89 5.05
N ALA A 35 16.63 18.52 3.92
CA ALA A 35 17.54 19.67 3.82
C ALA A 35 16.87 21.03 4.20
N GLY A 36 15.58 21.04 4.56
CA GLY A 36 14.84 22.27 4.86
C GLY A 36 14.60 23.16 3.65
N ILE A 37 14.72 22.63 2.43
CA ILE A 37 14.52 23.38 1.18
C ILE A 37 13.00 23.46 0.89
N PRO A 38 12.41 24.67 0.83
CA PRO A 38 11.02 24.85 0.45
C PRO A 38 10.72 24.30 -0.95
N HIS A 39 9.59 23.59 -1.11
CA HIS A 39 9.19 23.00 -2.38
C HIS A 39 7.68 23.11 -2.61
N LYS A 40 7.13 24.33 -2.50
CA LYS A 40 5.70 24.67 -2.69
C LYS A 40 5.32 24.62 -4.18
N LEU A 41 5.34 23.43 -4.77
CA LEU A 41 5.12 23.24 -6.21
C LEU A 41 3.65 23.48 -6.62
N CYS A 42 2.71 23.44 -5.67
CA CYS A 42 1.28 23.59 -5.90
C CYS A 42 0.68 24.70 -5.01
N ASP A 43 1.40 25.81 -4.82
CA ASP A 43 0.99 26.90 -3.92
C ASP A 43 -0.39 27.46 -4.31
N GLY A 44 -1.26 27.63 -3.29
CA GLY A 44 -2.61 28.12 -3.46
C GLY A 44 -3.67 27.11 -3.92
N LYS A 45 -3.28 25.85 -4.22
CA LYS A 45 -4.20 24.77 -4.57
C LYS A 45 -4.89 24.20 -3.32
N ASN A 46 -6.05 23.54 -3.51
CA ASN A 46 -6.83 22.92 -2.44
C ASN A 46 -7.25 21.50 -2.81
N VAL A 47 -7.25 20.59 -1.83
CA VAL A 47 -7.55 19.17 -2.02
C VAL A 47 -8.64 18.71 -1.07
N ALA A 48 -9.63 17.97 -1.60
CA ALA A 48 -10.58 17.21 -0.80
C ALA A 48 -9.97 15.84 -0.43
N LEU A 49 -10.05 15.48 0.85
CA LEU A 49 -9.62 14.17 1.37
C LEU A 49 -10.86 13.41 1.84
N ILE A 50 -11.35 12.47 1.03
CA ILE A 50 -12.57 11.68 1.30
C ILE A 50 -12.18 10.37 1.95
N PHE A 51 -12.66 10.13 3.16
CA PHE A 51 -12.39 8.91 3.90
C PHE A 51 -13.69 8.20 4.28
N GLU A 52 -13.99 7.09 3.63
CA GLU A 52 -15.04 6.15 4.06
C GLU A 52 -14.49 5.09 5.01
N LYS A 53 -13.18 4.80 4.93
CA LYS A 53 -12.41 4.02 5.92
C LYS A 53 -11.43 4.91 6.64
N THR A 54 -11.45 4.89 7.97
CA THR A 54 -10.52 5.67 8.80
C THR A 54 -9.07 5.28 8.56
N SER A 55 -8.16 6.23 8.68
CA SER A 55 -6.71 5.98 8.60
C SER A 55 -5.92 7.13 9.20
N THR A 56 -5.06 6.84 10.15
CA THR A 56 -4.11 7.81 10.69
C THR A 56 -3.01 8.14 9.67
N ARG A 57 -2.34 7.11 9.14
CA ARG A 57 -1.17 7.27 8.26
C ARG A 57 -1.51 7.94 6.93
N THR A 58 -2.53 7.45 6.22
CA THR A 58 -2.93 8.02 4.92
C THR A 58 -3.37 9.47 5.08
N ARG A 59 -4.20 9.77 6.09
CA ARG A 59 -4.63 11.13 6.37
C ARG A 59 -3.46 12.05 6.66
N CYS A 60 -2.62 11.71 7.63
CA CYS A 60 -1.45 12.52 7.99
C CYS A 60 -0.50 12.71 6.80
N SER A 61 -0.29 11.66 5.99
CA SER A 61 0.59 11.74 4.83
C SER A 61 0.06 12.71 3.77
N PHE A 62 -1.22 12.65 3.43
CA PHE A 62 -1.84 13.60 2.48
C PHE A 62 -1.87 15.03 3.02
N GLU A 63 -2.27 15.23 4.28
CA GLU A 63 -2.32 16.57 4.89
C GLU A 63 -0.93 17.22 4.95
N VAL A 64 0.10 16.48 5.35
CA VAL A 64 1.47 17.01 5.42
C VAL A 64 2.07 17.17 4.03
N ALA A 65 1.84 16.22 3.11
CA ALA A 65 2.26 16.33 1.71
C ALA A 65 1.69 17.59 1.05
N ALA A 66 0.38 17.81 1.18
CA ALA A 66 -0.30 18.99 0.66
C ALA A 66 0.31 20.29 1.23
N ARG A 67 0.51 20.34 2.55
CA ARG A 67 1.11 21.52 3.22
C ARG A 67 2.53 21.80 2.72
N ASP A 68 3.36 20.76 2.55
CA ASP A 68 4.72 20.91 2.00
C ASP A 68 4.70 21.46 0.58
N LEU A 69 3.70 21.07 -0.22
CA LEU A 69 3.48 21.56 -1.59
C LEU A 69 2.81 22.94 -1.67
N GLY A 70 2.38 23.52 -0.53
CA GLY A 70 1.68 24.82 -0.48
C GLY A 70 0.17 24.71 -0.69
N MET A 71 -0.42 23.52 -0.55
CA MET A 71 -1.84 23.26 -0.75
C MET A 71 -2.61 23.32 0.57
N GLY A 72 -3.90 23.72 0.49
CA GLY A 72 -4.89 23.53 1.54
C GLY A 72 -5.57 22.16 1.45
N THR A 73 -6.05 21.64 2.57
CA THR A 73 -6.79 20.35 2.63
C THR A 73 -8.10 20.50 3.38
N THR A 74 -9.13 19.78 2.93
CA THR A 74 -10.37 19.57 3.67
C THR A 74 -10.59 18.08 3.87
N TYR A 75 -10.66 17.65 5.12
CA TYR A 75 -10.94 16.26 5.48
C TYR A 75 -12.46 16.04 5.56
N LEU A 76 -12.93 15.06 4.78
CA LEU A 76 -14.33 14.64 4.73
C LEU A 76 -14.42 13.23 5.33
N ASP A 77 -14.87 13.14 6.56
CA ASP A 77 -15.02 11.88 7.27
C ASP A 77 -16.35 11.15 6.91
N PRO A 78 -16.50 9.87 7.26
CA PRO A 78 -17.72 9.11 6.94
C PRO A 78 -18.99 9.65 7.58
N SER A 79 -18.88 10.39 8.69
CA SER A 79 -20.03 10.98 9.40
C SER A 79 -20.43 12.33 8.81
N GLY A 80 -19.46 13.09 8.32
CA GLY A 80 -19.63 14.41 7.72
C GLY A 80 -19.96 14.40 6.23
N SER A 81 -19.81 13.26 5.53
CA SER A 81 -20.05 13.14 4.09
C SER A 81 -21.42 12.56 3.77
N GLN A 82 -22.04 13.09 2.69
CA GLN A 82 -23.29 12.56 2.14
C GLN A 82 -23.05 11.58 0.97
N ILE A 83 -21.80 11.36 0.61
CA ILE A 83 -21.37 10.56 -0.53
C ILE A 83 -21.96 9.12 -0.45
N GLY A 84 -22.56 8.66 -1.53
CA GLY A 84 -23.21 7.34 -1.59
C GLY A 84 -24.45 7.16 -0.70
N LYS A 85 -24.87 8.19 0.05
CA LYS A 85 -26.06 8.14 0.93
C LYS A 85 -27.20 8.98 0.39
N LYS A 86 -27.02 10.29 0.34
CA LYS A 86 -28.00 11.25 -0.18
C LYS A 86 -27.55 11.89 -1.49
N GLU A 87 -26.30 11.75 -1.85
CA GLU A 87 -25.71 12.27 -3.05
C GLU A 87 -24.99 11.13 -3.81
N SER A 88 -25.17 11.06 -5.14
CA SER A 88 -24.48 10.08 -5.96
C SER A 88 -22.97 10.34 -6.02
N ILE A 89 -22.17 9.30 -6.30
CA ILE A 89 -20.72 9.45 -6.49
C ILE A 89 -20.43 10.46 -7.62
N ALA A 90 -21.18 10.36 -8.71
CA ALA A 90 -21.04 11.26 -9.86
C ALA A 90 -21.34 12.72 -9.53
N ASP A 91 -22.37 12.99 -8.73
CA ASP A 91 -22.73 14.37 -8.33
C ASP A 91 -21.71 14.92 -7.34
N THR A 92 -21.28 14.11 -6.38
CA THR A 92 -20.19 14.49 -5.46
C THR A 92 -18.91 14.83 -6.23
N ALA A 93 -18.53 14.04 -7.23
CA ALA A 93 -17.36 14.31 -8.07
C ALA A 93 -17.46 15.67 -8.77
N ARG A 94 -18.61 15.99 -9.36
CA ARG A 94 -18.85 17.28 -10.03
C ARG A 94 -18.82 18.47 -9.06
N VAL A 95 -19.47 18.33 -7.91
CA VAL A 95 -19.49 19.38 -6.87
C VAL A 95 -18.08 19.64 -6.35
N LEU A 96 -17.34 18.59 -5.95
CA LEU A 96 -16.00 18.75 -5.42
C LEU A 96 -15.01 19.28 -6.46
N SER A 97 -15.15 18.88 -7.73
CA SER A 97 -14.32 19.42 -8.83
C SER A 97 -14.50 20.92 -9.07
N GLY A 98 -15.67 21.48 -8.69
CA GLY A 98 -15.90 22.92 -8.75
C GLY A 98 -15.29 23.69 -7.58
N ILE A 99 -14.87 23.00 -6.53
CA ILE A 99 -14.36 23.60 -5.30
C ILE A 99 -12.87 23.37 -5.13
N TYR A 100 -12.38 22.17 -5.48
CA TYR A 100 -11.03 21.70 -5.22
C TYR A 100 -10.24 21.47 -6.51
N ASP A 101 -8.91 21.46 -6.41
CA ASP A 101 -7.96 21.21 -7.50
C ASP A 101 -7.54 19.73 -7.59
N GLY A 102 -7.96 18.91 -6.63
CA GLY A 102 -7.73 17.47 -6.60
C GLY A 102 -8.56 16.79 -5.53
N ILE A 103 -8.80 15.49 -5.68
CA ILE A 103 -9.62 14.67 -4.79
C ILE A 103 -8.85 13.41 -4.41
N GLU A 104 -8.65 13.18 -3.12
CA GLU A 104 -8.23 11.89 -2.60
C GLU A 104 -9.45 11.10 -2.14
N TYR A 105 -9.45 9.80 -2.42
CA TYR A 105 -10.46 8.88 -1.94
C TYR A 105 -9.83 7.67 -1.26
N ARG A 106 -10.27 7.39 -0.04
CA ARG A 106 -9.97 6.17 0.69
C ARG A 106 -11.26 5.49 1.16
N GLY A 107 -11.55 4.30 0.64
CA GLY A 107 -12.83 3.65 0.93
C GLY A 107 -12.87 2.15 0.63
N PHE A 108 -13.98 1.71 0.05
CA PHE A 108 -14.27 0.30 -0.14
C PHE A 108 -13.96 -0.17 -1.57
N GLY A 109 -14.88 -0.02 -2.50
CA GLY A 109 -14.74 -0.59 -3.84
C GLY A 109 -13.92 0.26 -4.79
N GLN A 110 -13.11 -0.39 -5.65
CA GLN A 110 -12.37 0.29 -6.72
C GLN A 110 -13.31 1.02 -7.70
N ALA A 111 -14.49 0.45 -7.96
CA ALA A 111 -15.49 1.07 -8.82
C ALA A 111 -15.90 2.47 -8.34
N ILE A 112 -15.89 2.74 -7.02
CA ILE A 112 -16.25 4.04 -6.47
C ILE A 112 -15.22 5.10 -6.84
N VAL A 113 -13.93 4.82 -6.66
CA VAL A 113 -12.87 5.77 -7.02
C VAL A 113 -12.75 5.94 -8.53
N GLU A 114 -13.04 4.92 -9.31
CA GLU A 114 -13.09 5.00 -10.78
C GLU A 114 -14.29 5.83 -11.25
N GLU A 115 -15.45 5.72 -10.61
CA GLU A 115 -16.61 6.59 -10.88
C GLU A 115 -16.32 8.05 -10.49
N LEU A 116 -15.69 8.29 -9.32
CA LEU A 116 -15.22 9.62 -8.96
C LEU A 116 -14.32 10.23 -10.04
N ALA A 117 -13.33 9.48 -10.51
CA ALA A 117 -12.41 9.92 -11.56
C ALA A 117 -13.11 10.17 -12.90
N GLN A 118 -14.10 9.34 -13.25
CA GLN A 118 -14.87 9.49 -14.49
C GLN A 118 -15.64 10.81 -14.56
N TYR A 119 -16.16 11.30 -13.41
CA TYR A 119 -17.01 12.50 -13.37
C TYR A 119 -16.29 13.72 -12.80
N ALA A 120 -15.11 13.58 -12.24
CA ALA A 120 -14.29 14.69 -11.80
C ALA A 120 -13.62 15.41 -13.00
N CYS A 121 -13.47 16.74 -12.88
CA CYS A 121 -12.68 17.56 -13.81
C CYS A 121 -11.28 17.88 -13.25
N VAL A 122 -10.92 17.29 -12.13
CA VAL A 122 -9.64 17.42 -11.43
C VAL A 122 -9.07 16.03 -11.14
N PRO A 123 -7.75 15.89 -10.91
CA PRO A 123 -7.16 14.60 -10.60
C PRO A 123 -7.77 13.93 -9.38
N VAL A 124 -7.97 12.62 -9.47
CA VAL A 124 -8.42 11.75 -8.39
C VAL A 124 -7.31 10.79 -8.00
N TRP A 125 -7.03 10.69 -6.69
CA TRP A 125 -5.98 9.82 -6.16
C TRP A 125 -6.57 8.76 -5.23
N ASN A 126 -6.23 7.50 -5.48
CA ASN A 126 -6.64 6.37 -4.67
C ASN A 126 -5.74 6.24 -3.41
N GLY A 127 -6.26 6.64 -2.26
CA GLY A 127 -5.62 6.46 -0.96
C GLY A 127 -5.65 5.02 -0.45
N LEU A 128 -6.68 4.24 -0.82
CA LEU A 128 -6.87 2.79 -0.65
C LEU A 128 -8.28 2.41 -1.10
N THR A 129 -8.39 1.29 -1.80
CA THR A 129 -9.64 0.52 -1.96
C THR A 129 -9.46 -0.92 -1.47
N ASN A 130 -10.50 -1.76 -1.58
CA ASN A 130 -10.38 -3.20 -1.29
C ASN A 130 -9.44 -3.90 -2.27
N GLU A 131 -9.39 -3.42 -3.50
CA GLU A 131 -8.66 -4.04 -4.62
C GLU A 131 -7.24 -3.51 -4.78
N PHE A 132 -7.00 -2.19 -4.52
CA PHE A 132 -5.69 -1.57 -4.74
C PHE A 132 -5.31 -0.52 -3.68
N HIS A 133 -3.99 -0.41 -3.44
CA HIS A 133 -3.38 0.61 -2.59
C HIS A 133 -2.11 1.20 -3.25
N PRO A 134 -2.24 1.89 -4.39
CA PRO A 134 -1.09 2.26 -5.22
C PRO A 134 -0.11 3.21 -4.51
N THR A 135 -0.60 4.10 -3.63
CA THR A 135 0.26 5.02 -2.86
C THR A 135 1.14 4.30 -1.83
N GLN A 136 0.71 3.12 -1.33
CA GLN A 136 1.55 2.29 -0.47
C GLN A 136 2.70 1.69 -1.27
N ILE A 137 2.40 1.13 -2.44
CA ILE A 137 3.42 0.44 -3.25
C ILE A 137 4.54 1.39 -3.70
N LEU A 138 4.22 2.64 -4.03
CA LEU A 138 5.27 3.62 -4.32
C LEU A 138 6.20 3.83 -3.10
N ALA A 139 5.65 3.86 -1.87
CA ALA A 139 6.44 4.01 -0.66
C ALA A 139 7.29 2.77 -0.36
N ASP A 140 6.72 1.59 -0.58
CA ASP A 140 7.42 0.31 -0.45
C ASP A 140 8.61 0.28 -1.40
N PHE A 141 8.40 0.65 -2.66
CA PHE A 141 9.45 0.63 -3.68
C PHE A 141 10.50 1.72 -3.48
N LEU A 142 10.12 2.90 -2.99
CA LEU A 142 11.10 3.90 -2.55
C LEU A 142 11.97 3.34 -1.43
N THR A 143 11.38 2.66 -0.44
CA THR A 143 12.10 2.06 0.69
C THR A 143 13.04 0.95 0.21
N ILE A 144 12.58 0.09 -0.69
CA ILE A 144 13.41 -0.97 -1.31
C ILE A 144 14.57 -0.34 -2.09
N LYS A 145 14.29 0.69 -2.91
CA LYS A 145 15.32 1.39 -3.70
C LYS A 145 16.36 2.10 -2.80
N GLU A 146 15.93 2.68 -1.69
CA GLU A 146 16.83 3.27 -0.68
C GLU A 146 17.73 2.21 -0.02
N ARG A 147 17.21 1.00 0.20
CA ARG A 147 17.93 -0.09 0.86
C ARG A 147 18.88 -0.84 -0.07
N PHE A 148 18.46 -1.11 -1.31
CA PHE A 148 19.18 -1.99 -2.25
C PHE A 148 19.79 -1.23 -3.44
N GLY A 149 19.43 0.03 -3.67
CA GLY A 149 19.91 0.86 -4.78
C GLY A 149 19.16 0.64 -6.10
N HIS A 150 18.34 -0.41 -6.21
CA HIS A 150 17.60 -0.76 -7.42
C HIS A 150 16.30 -1.51 -7.05
N LEU A 151 15.42 -1.69 -8.05
CA LEU A 151 14.21 -2.50 -7.92
C LEU A 151 14.30 -3.80 -8.73
N LYS A 152 14.75 -3.70 -9.98
CA LYS A 152 14.78 -4.84 -10.90
C LYS A 152 15.59 -6.02 -10.33
N GLY A 153 14.98 -7.21 -10.34
CA GLY A 153 15.58 -8.45 -9.86
C GLY A 153 15.49 -8.67 -8.34
N ILE A 154 14.98 -7.70 -7.55
CA ILE A 154 14.69 -7.91 -6.12
C ILE A 154 13.61 -8.98 -5.96
N ASN A 155 13.81 -9.91 -5.03
CA ASN A 155 12.89 -10.98 -4.71
C ASN A 155 12.01 -10.57 -3.52
N LEU A 156 10.75 -10.22 -3.78
CA LEU A 156 9.77 -9.89 -2.75
C LEU A 156 8.85 -11.07 -2.50
N VAL A 157 8.75 -11.49 -1.23
CA VAL A 157 7.83 -12.54 -0.78
C VAL A 157 6.75 -11.90 0.09
N TYR A 158 5.50 -12.04 -0.32
CA TYR A 158 4.33 -11.63 0.44
C TYR A 158 3.76 -12.84 1.20
N MET A 159 3.73 -12.74 2.53
CA MET A 159 3.28 -13.80 3.44
C MET A 159 1.87 -13.49 3.92
N GLY A 160 0.89 -14.30 3.56
CA GLY A 160 -0.50 -14.15 4.03
C GLY A 160 -1.51 -13.99 2.90
N ASP A 161 -2.66 -13.37 3.20
CA ASP A 161 -3.78 -13.23 2.27
C ASP A 161 -3.49 -12.22 1.15
N ALA A 162 -3.15 -12.70 -0.03
CA ALA A 162 -2.80 -11.89 -1.19
C ALA A 162 -3.99 -11.54 -2.12
N ARG A 163 -5.23 -11.83 -1.72
CA ARG A 163 -6.44 -11.57 -2.55
C ARG A 163 -6.88 -10.12 -2.59
N TYR A 164 -6.40 -9.31 -1.64
CA TYR A 164 -6.84 -7.91 -1.44
C TYR A 164 -5.79 -6.91 -1.90
N ASN A 165 -6.01 -5.65 -1.52
CA ASN A 165 -5.26 -4.50 -2.04
C ASN A 165 -3.73 -4.62 -1.97
N MET A 166 -3.16 -5.14 -0.88
CA MET A 166 -1.70 -5.23 -0.76
C MET A 166 -1.13 -6.31 -1.69
N GLY A 167 -1.68 -7.54 -1.65
CA GLY A 167 -1.23 -8.61 -2.54
C GLY A 167 -1.40 -8.25 -4.01
N ASN A 168 -2.56 -7.70 -4.39
CA ASN A 168 -2.84 -7.26 -5.75
C ASN A 168 -1.89 -6.15 -6.20
N SER A 169 -1.71 -5.11 -5.39
CA SER A 169 -0.89 -3.96 -5.75
C SER A 169 0.60 -4.29 -5.80
N LEU A 170 1.10 -5.15 -4.89
CA LEU A 170 2.47 -5.64 -4.93
C LEU A 170 2.72 -6.51 -6.17
N ALA A 171 1.80 -7.42 -6.52
CA ALA A 171 1.91 -8.22 -7.73
C ALA A 171 2.02 -7.36 -9.00
N VAL A 172 1.13 -6.34 -9.13
CA VAL A 172 1.17 -5.38 -10.24
C VAL A 172 2.46 -4.58 -10.24
N GLY A 173 2.81 -4.00 -9.09
CA GLY A 173 3.99 -3.15 -8.98
C GLY A 173 5.28 -3.92 -9.30
N CYS A 174 5.44 -5.12 -8.76
CA CYS A 174 6.59 -5.98 -9.06
C CYS A 174 6.67 -6.35 -10.56
N ALA A 175 5.53 -6.73 -11.15
CA ALA A 175 5.47 -7.00 -12.60
C ALA A 175 5.90 -5.79 -13.44
N LYS A 176 5.50 -4.57 -13.05
CA LYS A 176 5.85 -3.32 -13.74
C LYS A 176 7.33 -2.93 -13.59
N THR A 177 7.93 -3.16 -12.42
CA THR A 177 9.29 -2.70 -12.11
C THR A 177 10.38 -3.75 -12.34
N GLY A 178 10.00 -4.95 -12.78
CA GLY A 178 10.95 -6.05 -12.97
C GLY A 178 11.43 -6.70 -11.66
N MET A 179 10.72 -6.48 -10.55
CA MET A 179 10.91 -7.21 -9.30
C MET A 179 10.23 -8.58 -9.40
N ASN A 180 10.79 -9.59 -8.74
CA ASN A 180 10.14 -10.87 -8.60
C ASN A 180 9.16 -10.85 -7.44
N PHE A 181 7.98 -11.43 -7.63
CA PHE A 181 6.92 -11.50 -6.63
C PHE A 181 6.56 -12.95 -6.31
N THR A 182 6.55 -13.30 -5.04
CA THR A 182 6.06 -14.60 -4.57
C THR A 182 4.95 -14.36 -3.55
N ALA A 183 3.72 -14.82 -3.84
CA ALA A 183 2.67 -14.90 -2.83
C ALA A 183 2.78 -16.25 -2.12
N CYS A 184 2.92 -16.21 -0.79
CA CYS A 184 3.04 -17.40 0.05
C CYS A 184 1.89 -17.50 1.04
N ALA A 185 0.97 -18.42 0.77
CA ALA A 185 -0.23 -18.70 1.55
C ALA A 185 -0.88 -20.00 1.08
N PRO A 186 -1.90 -20.55 1.77
CA PRO A 186 -2.77 -21.56 1.17
C PRO A 186 -3.39 -21.06 -0.14
N GLN A 187 -3.57 -21.95 -1.12
CA GLN A 187 -4.03 -21.60 -2.47
C GLN A 187 -5.29 -20.71 -2.50
N LYS A 188 -6.21 -20.89 -1.54
CA LYS A 188 -7.45 -20.09 -1.44
C LYS A 188 -7.21 -18.59 -1.17
N TYR A 189 -5.98 -18.21 -0.78
CA TYR A 189 -5.56 -16.84 -0.49
C TYR A 189 -4.67 -16.23 -1.58
N PHE A 190 -4.49 -16.89 -2.71
CA PHE A 190 -3.78 -16.32 -3.85
C PHE A 190 -4.63 -15.25 -4.56
N PRO A 191 -4.01 -14.27 -5.23
CA PRO A 191 -4.71 -13.28 -6.03
C PRO A 191 -5.60 -13.92 -7.10
N ASP A 192 -6.60 -13.16 -7.57
CA ASP A 192 -7.48 -13.61 -8.63
C ASP A 192 -6.72 -13.94 -9.92
N ARG A 193 -7.13 -15.01 -10.61
CA ARG A 193 -6.45 -15.50 -11.82
C ARG A 193 -6.44 -14.47 -12.95
N SER A 194 -7.47 -13.65 -13.07
CA SER A 194 -7.53 -12.60 -14.10
C SER A 194 -6.42 -11.57 -13.90
N LEU A 195 -6.24 -11.10 -12.66
CA LEU A 195 -5.16 -10.18 -12.32
C LEU A 195 -3.78 -10.83 -12.49
N VAL A 196 -3.62 -12.08 -12.06
CA VAL A 196 -2.37 -12.84 -12.25
C VAL A 196 -1.98 -12.94 -13.72
N ASN A 197 -2.94 -13.19 -14.61
CA ASN A 197 -2.67 -13.26 -16.05
C ASN A 197 -2.19 -11.91 -16.60
N VAL A 198 -2.85 -10.81 -16.24
CA VAL A 198 -2.41 -9.46 -16.61
C VAL A 198 -1.00 -9.18 -16.09
N CYS A 199 -0.72 -9.51 -14.82
CA CYS A 199 0.62 -9.34 -14.25
C CYS A 199 1.68 -10.17 -14.98
N LYS A 200 1.38 -11.41 -15.39
CA LYS A 200 2.30 -12.27 -16.17
C LYS A 200 2.58 -11.70 -17.56
N GLU A 201 1.58 -11.13 -18.23
CA GLU A 201 1.78 -10.45 -19.51
C GLU A 201 2.72 -9.25 -19.37
N ILE A 202 2.54 -8.42 -18.32
CA ILE A 202 3.42 -7.30 -18.02
C ILE A 202 4.83 -7.79 -17.69
N ALA A 203 4.95 -8.81 -16.85
CA ALA A 203 6.21 -9.39 -16.40
C ALA A 203 7.05 -9.95 -17.55
N ALA A 204 6.42 -10.47 -18.60
CA ALA A 204 7.12 -10.92 -19.82
C ALA A 204 7.92 -9.80 -20.50
N GLY A 205 7.46 -8.54 -20.38
CA GLY A 205 8.17 -7.38 -20.94
C GLY A 205 9.27 -6.82 -20.01
N THR A 206 9.13 -6.97 -18.69
CA THR A 206 10.07 -6.40 -17.70
C THR A 206 11.11 -7.40 -17.20
N GLY A 207 10.84 -8.70 -17.37
CA GLY A 207 11.68 -9.80 -16.87
C GLY A 207 11.38 -10.20 -15.42
N ALA A 208 10.27 -9.73 -14.85
CA ALA A 208 9.82 -10.15 -13.53
C ALA A 208 9.31 -11.60 -13.54
N GLU A 209 9.43 -12.29 -12.41
CA GLU A 209 8.80 -13.59 -12.17
C GLU A 209 7.70 -13.48 -11.11
N LEU A 210 6.54 -14.10 -11.40
CA LEU A 210 5.45 -14.24 -10.43
C LEU A 210 5.29 -15.69 -10.03
N ARG A 211 5.45 -15.97 -8.75
CA ARG A 211 5.34 -17.30 -8.15
C ARG A 211 4.24 -17.34 -7.08
N PHE A 212 3.68 -18.53 -6.90
CA PHE A 212 2.68 -18.84 -5.90
C PHE A 212 3.13 -20.10 -5.15
N CYS A 213 3.26 -20.03 -3.84
CA CYS A 213 3.90 -21.08 -3.05
C CYS A 213 3.13 -21.29 -1.74
N GLU A 214 2.86 -22.54 -1.38
CA GLU A 214 2.23 -22.87 -0.10
C GLU A 214 3.25 -23.23 1.01
N SER A 215 4.53 -23.35 0.66
CA SER A 215 5.62 -23.66 1.60
C SER A 215 6.36 -22.37 2.00
N PRO A 216 6.24 -21.88 3.24
CA PRO A 216 6.99 -20.72 3.72
C PRO A 216 8.50 -20.86 3.54
N ASP A 217 9.05 -22.05 3.85
CA ASP A 217 10.47 -22.33 3.76
C ASP A 217 11.03 -22.25 2.35
N GLU A 218 10.23 -22.66 1.36
CA GLU A 218 10.64 -22.56 -0.04
C GLU A 218 10.44 -21.15 -0.60
N ALA A 219 9.40 -20.47 -0.16
CA ALA A 219 9.09 -19.14 -0.63
C ALA A 219 10.19 -18.13 -0.26
N VAL A 220 10.72 -18.20 0.97
CA VAL A 220 11.70 -17.22 1.47
C VAL A 220 13.13 -17.47 1.04
N LYS A 221 13.44 -18.60 0.38
CA LYS A 221 14.79 -18.84 -0.16
C LYS A 221 15.18 -17.73 -1.14
N ASN A 222 16.30 -17.06 -0.85
CA ASN A 222 16.80 -15.91 -1.60
C ASN A 222 15.86 -14.70 -1.62
N ALA A 223 14.89 -14.60 -0.71
CA ALA A 223 14.08 -13.41 -0.57
C ALA A 223 14.92 -12.23 -0.09
N ASP A 224 14.82 -11.10 -0.76
CA ASP A 224 15.42 -9.83 -0.35
C ASP A 224 14.46 -9.04 0.53
N VAL A 225 13.16 -9.22 0.30
CA VAL A 225 12.09 -8.57 1.05
C VAL A 225 11.08 -9.62 1.49
N ILE A 226 10.78 -9.68 2.79
CA ILE A 226 9.64 -10.42 3.35
C ILE A 226 8.61 -9.40 3.79
N TYR A 227 7.47 -9.43 3.14
CA TYR A 227 6.34 -8.52 3.36
C TYR A 227 5.15 -9.27 3.95
N THR A 228 4.45 -8.69 4.91
CA THR A 228 3.16 -9.21 5.38
C THR A 228 2.19 -8.08 5.69
N ASP A 229 0.94 -8.42 5.88
CA ASP A 229 -0.15 -7.53 6.31
C ASP A 229 -1.01 -8.27 7.35
N VAL A 230 -1.86 -7.54 8.05
CA VAL A 230 -2.79 -8.13 9.02
C VAL A 230 -3.61 -9.25 8.40
N TRP A 231 -3.82 -10.34 9.15
CA TRP A 231 -4.59 -11.49 8.66
C TRP A 231 -6.07 -11.20 8.47
N VAL A 232 -6.59 -10.23 9.21
CA VAL A 232 -7.98 -9.78 9.08
C VAL A 232 -7.97 -8.29 8.82
N SER A 233 -8.46 -7.91 7.64
CA SER A 233 -8.46 -6.53 7.19
C SER A 233 -9.55 -5.69 7.87
N MET A 234 -9.34 -4.38 7.89
CA MET A 234 -10.32 -3.42 8.43
C MET A 234 -11.66 -3.53 7.68
N GLY A 235 -12.72 -3.80 8.43
CA GLY A 235 -14.08 -3.95 7.90
C GLY A 235 -14.50 -5.39 7.61
N GLU A 236 -13.63 -6.39 7.81
CA GLU A 236 -14.04 -7.79 7.81
C GLU A 236 -14.76 -8.16 9.13
N PRO A 237 -15.72 -9.09 9.09
CA PRO A 237 -16.48 -9.52 10.27
C PRO A 237 -15.58 -10.24 11.29
N ALA A 238 -15.93 -10.13 12.59
CA ALA A 238 -15.14 -10.73 13.67
C ALA A 238 -15.06 -12.27 13.59
N GLU A 239 -16.04 -12.88 12.93
CA GLU A 239 -16.14 -14.35 12.79
C GLU A 239 -15.02 -14.95 11.92
N VAL A 240 -14.43 -14.16 11.03
CA VAL A 240 -13.37 -14.67 10.16
C VAL A 240 -12.02 -14.88 10.86
N TRP A 241 -11.82 -14.34 12.06
CA TRP A 241 -10.54 -14.43 12.78
C TRP A 241 -10.09 -15.86 13.02
N GLU A 242 -11.00 -16.74 13.45
CA GLU A 242 -10.66 -18.12 13.75
C GLU A 242 -10.16 -18.87 12.50
N GLU A 243 -10.87 -18.74 11.39
CA GLU A 243 -10.45 -19.33 10.11
C GLU A 243 -9.09 -18.77 9.67
N ARG A 244 -8.93 -17.43 9.71
CA ARG A 244 -7.68 -16.77 9.30
C ARG A 244 -6.48 -17.19 10.14
N ILE A 245 -6.64 -17.25 11.46
CA ILE A 245 -5.58 -17.67 12.37
C ILE A 245 -5.20 -19.13 12.10
N ASN A 246 -6.19 -20.02 11.95
CA ASN A 246 -5.92 -21.43 11.68
C ASN A 246 -5.17 -21.64 10.37
N ASP A 247 -5.56 -20.92 9.33
CA ASP A 247 -4.95 -21.06 8.00
C ASP A 247 -3.59 -20.37 7.88
N LEU A 248 -3.45 -19.18 8.49
CA LEU A 248 -2.30 -18.32 8.27
C LEU A 248 -1.25 -18.38 9.39
N ALA A 249 -1.52 -19.02 10.51
CA ALA A 249 -0.54 -19.22 11.58
C ALA A 249 0.79 -19.86 11.10
N PRO A 250 0.79 -20.82 10.16
CA PRO A 250 2.04 -21.37 9.60
C PRO A 250 2.84 -20.35 8.76
N TYR A 251 2.22 -19.24 8.36
CA TYR A 251 2.80 -18.19 7.53
C TYR A 251 3.22 -16.95 8.33
N GLN A 252 3.20 -17.04 9.67
CA GLN A 252 3.70 -15.97 10.54
C GLN A 252 5.17 -15.69 10.25
N VAL A 253 5.52 -14.41 10.06
CA VAL A 253 6.92 -14.00 9.92
C VAL A 253 7.58 -13.98 11.30
N ASN A 254 8.61 -14.80 11.49
CA ASN A 254 9.36 -14.94 12.71
C ASN A 254 10.87 -15.01 12.41
N SER A 255 11.71 -14.97 13.45
CA SER A 255 13.17 -14.98 13.30
C SER A 255 13.70 -16.22 12.59
N ALA A 256 13.07 -17.38 12.79
CA ALA A 256 13.48 -18.62 12.11
C ALA A 256 13.19 -18.57 10.60
N LEU A 257 12.10 -17.92 10.19
CA LEU A 257 11.77 -17.69 8.78
C LEU A 257 12.72 -16.65 8.16
N MET A 258 12.96 -15.51 8.84
CA MET A 258 13.90 -14.48 8.39
C MET A 258 15.30 -15.03 8.18
N ALA A 259 15.75 -15.93 9.05
CA ALA A 259 17.08 -16.57 8.93
C ALA A 259 17.26 -17.45 7.68
N LYS A 260 16.17 -17.84 7.00
CA LYS A 260 16.20 -18.62 5.75
C LYS A 260 16.24 -17.75 4.49
N ALA A 261 16.00 -16.45 4.62
CA ALA A 261 16.05 -15.48 3.54
C ALA A 261 17.50 -15.07 3.19
N SER A 262 17.65 -14.15 2.25
CA SER A 262 18.95 -13.56 1.92
C SER A 262 19.57 -12.90 3.16
N PRO A 263 20.91 -12.89 3.31
CA PRO A 263 21.58 -12.32 4.49
C PRO A 263 21.24 -10.85 4.77
N ASN A 264 20.91 -10.09 3.72
CA ASN A 264 20.54 -8.68 3.79
C ASN A 264 19.03 -8.46 3.69
N ALA A 265 18.23 -9.52 3.82
CA ALA A 265 16.77 -9.41 3.72
C ALA A 265 16.20 -8.44 4.74
N VAL A 266 15.19 -7.69 4.30
CA VAL A 266 14.43 -6.78 5.16
C VAL A 266 13.00 -7.27 5.37
N PHE A 267 12.43 -6.89 6.51
CA PHE A 267 11.03 -7.07 6.84
C PHE A 267 10.26 -5.78 6.56
N MET A 268 9.10 -5.89 5.88
CA MET A 268 8.21 -4.79 5.54
C MET A 268 6.76 -5.09 5.93
N HIS A 269 6.01 -4.03 6.23
CA HIS A 269 4.59 -4.11 6.63
C HIS A 269 3.92 -2.74 6.49
N CYS A 270 2.81 -2.65 5.79
CA CYS A 270 2.08 -1.39 5.55
C CYS A 270 1.50 -0.72 6.82
N LEU A 271 1.48 -1.43 7.95
CA LEU A 271 0.88 -1.01 9.22
C LEU A 271 -0.64 -0.70 9.13
N PRO A 272 -1.42 -0.94 10.21
CA PRO A 272 -0.99 -1.39 11.54
C PRO A 272 -0.61 -2.86 11.56
N SER A 273 0.14 -3.29 12.59
CA SER A 273 0.56 -4.67 12.79
C SER A 273 0.14 -5.17 14.16
N TYR A 274 -0.20 -6.46 14.26
CA TYR A 274 -0.50 -7.14 15.54
C TYR A 274 0.71 -7.98 15.98
N HIS A 275 1.87 -7.34 16.07
CA HIS A 275 3.12 -7.99 16.48
C HIS A 275 3.21 -8.23 18.00
N ASP A 276 2.36 -7.56 18.81
CA ASP A 276 2.27 -7.69 20.25
C ASP A 276 0.82 -7.56 20.77
N MET A 277 0.64 -7.56 22.08
CA MET A 277 -0.65 -7.44 22.77
C MET A 277 -0.93 -6.02 23.31
N LYS A 278 -0.20 -4.99 22.88
CA LYS A 278 -0.36 -3.63 23.41
C LYS A 278 -1.56 -2.87 22.82
N THR A 279 -2.10 -3.34 21.69
CA THR A 279 -3.33 -2.77 21.11
C THR A 279 -4.58 -3.45 21.67
N THR A 280 -5.72 -2.77 21.67
CA THR A 280 -6.99 -3.36 22.15
C THR A 280 -7.33 -4.65 21.41
N ILE A 281 -7.29 -4.63 20.05
CA ILE A 281 -7.60 -5.79 19.22
C ILE A 281 -6.52 -6.88 19.38
N GLY A 282 -5.24 -6.51 19.39
CA GLY A 282 -4.14 -7.45 19.58
C GLY A 282 -4.25 -8.20 20.90
N LYS A 283 -4.62 -7.51 21.99
CA LYS A 283 -4.86 -8.10 23.29
C LYS A 283 -6.07 -9.04 23.30
N GLU A 284 -7.23 -8.55 22.80
CA GLU A 284 -8.47 -9.33 22.75
C GLU A 284 -8.30 -10.63 21.94
N MET A 285 -7.73 -10.52 20.74
CA MET A 285 -7.49 -11.68 19.88
C MET A 285 -6.39 -12.58 20.43
N GLY A 286 -5.33 -11.99 21.01
CA GLY A 286 -4.27 -12.73 21.65
C GLY A 286 -4.76 -13.60 22.81
N GLU A 287 -5.57 -13.04 23.71
CA GLU A 287 -6.20 -13.76 24.83
C GLU A 287 -7.16 -14.84 24.33
N LYS A 288 -8.00 -14.53 23.34
CA LYS A 288 -9.00 -15.46 22.77
C LYS A 288 -8.35 -16.67 22.11
N PHE A 289 -7.24 -16.49 21.39
CA PHE A 289 -6.60 -17.54 20.59
C PHE A 289 -5.27 -18.05 21.18
N GLY A 290 -4.88 -17.58 22.37
CA GLY A 290 -3.66 -18.02 23.06
C GLY A 290 -2.37 -17.64 22.32
N ARG A 291 -2.33 -16.46 21.69
CA ARG A 291 -1.19 -15.97 20.90
C ARG A 291 -0.70 -14.62 21.40
N ASN A 292 0.60 -14.39 21.36
CA ASN A 292 1.19 -13.10 21.73
C ASN A 292 1.38 -12.15 20.53
N SER A 293 1.27 -12.68 19.32
CA SER A 293 1.41 -11.95 18.04
C SER A 293 0.66 -12.70 16.94
N MET A 294 0.30 -12.01 15.87
CA MET A 294 -0.42 -12.57 14.72
C MET A 294 0.50 -12.76 13.52
N GLU A 295 0.47 -11.87 12.54
CA GLU A 295 1.17 -12.01 11.25
C GLU A 295 2.69 -11.92 11.33
N VAL A 296 3.22 -11.28 12.37
CA VAL A 296 4.66 -11.15 12.64
C VAL A 296 4.95 -11.18 14.14
N THR A 297 6.10 -11.71 14.53
CA THR A 297 6.55 -11.65 15.94
C THR A 297 7.14 -10.29 16.29
N ASP A 298 7.01 -9.87 17.56
CA ASP A 298 7.60 -8.62 18.06
C ASP A 298 9.12 -8.57 17.85
N GLU A 299 9.79 -9.71 18.00
CA GLU A 299 11.23 -9.85 17.76
C GLU A 299 11.64 -9.45 16.33
N VAL A 300 10.88 -9.84 15.30
CA VAL A 300 11.16 -9.45 13.91
C VAL A 300 10.76 -8.00 13.68
N PHE A 301 9.60 -7.59 14.18
CA PHE A 301 9.07 -6.24 14.00
C PHE A 301 10.02 -5.16 14.56
N GLU A 302 10.64 -5.40 15.71
CA GLU A 302 11.58 -4.50 16.37
C GLU A 302 13.07 -4.76 15.99
N SER A 303 13.33 -5.69 15.06
CA SER A 303 14.70 -6.04 14.67
C SER A 303 15.34 -4.98 13.77
N ALA A 304 16.66 -5.05 13.62
CA ALA A 304 17.41 -4.22 12.65
C ALA A 304 17.08 -4.53 11.17
N GLN A 305 16.43 -5.67 10.90
CA GLN A 305 15.95 -6.01 9.55
C GLN A 305 14.61 -5.36 9.21
N SER A 306 13.89 -4.87 10.22
CA SER A 306 12.60 -4.19 10.01
C SER A 306 12.81 -2.77 9.49
N VAL A 307 12.15 -2.45 8.38
CA VAL A 307 12.17 -1.10 7.77
C VAL A 307 10.79 -0.45 7.76
N VAL A 308 9.84 -0.98 8.53
CA VAL A 308 8.42 -0.57 8.55
C VAL A 308 8.21 0.93 8.84
N PHE A 309 9.04 1.55 9.68
CA PHE A 309 8.91 2.96 9.99
C PHE A 309 9.48 3.87 8.90
N ALA A 310 10.56 3.44 8.22
CA ALA A 310 11.06 4.12 7.04
C ALA A 310 10.06 4.03 5.87
N GLU A 311 9.45 2.88 5.69
CA GLU A 311 8.34 2.63 4.76
C GLU A 311 7.16 3.56 5.05
N ALA A 312 6.73 3.66 6.30
CA ALA A 312 5.65 4.54 6.72
C ALA A 312 5.98 6.04 6.49
N GLU A 313 7.24 6.47 6.74
CA GLU A 313 7.70 7.84 6.42
C GLU A 313 7.62 8.10 4.92
N ASN A 314 8.04 7.14 4.10
CA ASN A 314 8.06 7.27 2.64
C ASN A 314 6.68 7.49 2.02
N ARG A 315 5.58 7.08 2.69
CA ARG A 315 4.21 7.37 2.28
C ARG A 315 3.97 8.85 1.98
N MET A 316 4.41 9.73 2.88
CA MET A 316 4.26 11.17 2.70
C MET A 316 5.04 11.67 1.47
N HIS A 317 6.24 11.15 1.23
CA HIS A 317 7.08 11.61 0.13
C HIS A 317 6.57 11.15 -1.23
N THR A 318 6.09 9.92 -1.34
CA THR A 318 5.49 9.39 -2.57
C THR A 318 4.14 10.02 -2.88
N ILE A 319 3.33 10.31 -1.86
CA ILE A 319 2.09 11.07 -2.01
C ILE A 319 2.37 12.48 -2.54
N LYS A 320 3.44 13.16 -2.07
CA LYS A 320 3.85 14.45 -2.65
C LYS A 320 4.17 14.36 -4.15
N ALA A 321 4.83 13.28 -4.56
CA ALA A 321 5.16 13.09 -5.97
C ALA A 321 3.92 12.81 -6.84
N VAL A 322 2.89 12.18 -6.27
CA VAL A 322 1.61 11.91 -6.95
C VAL A 322 0.78 13.18 -7.08
N MET A 323 0.67 14.00 -6.04
CA MET A 323 -0.06 15.29 -6.03
C MET A 323 0.57 16.32 -6.94
#